data_44ed744429e91109d0dc263038138283
#
_entry.id   44ed744429e91109d0dc263038138283
#
_cell.length_a   1.000
_cell.length_b   1.000
_cell.length_c   1.000
_cell.angle_alpha   90.00
_cell.angle_beta   90.00
_cell.angle_gamma   90.00
#
_symmetry.space_group_name_H-M   'P 1'
#
loop_
_entity.id
_entity.type
_entity.pdbx_description
1 polymer ?
#
loop_
_entity_poly.entity_id
_entity_poly.type
_entity_poly.pdbx_seq_one_letter_code
_entity_poly.pdbx_strand_id
1 'polypeptide(L)'
;MAANVLVWCIWVIAAFACLASAVAVVSFRNPFFSALALIGNLASLAVLYLLLGGEFVAAAQVLVYGGAVMVMFLFVIAYLGDRTEEAPWAGGPSWQAVGTVLAAGAILVEVIVAIGLTTGGELTHEHHIARSFGSPEHIGRLFLTDHLLAFEVTSIVLLVAAVGGVVLGHHARANEADARA
;
A
#
# COMPACT_ATOMS: atom_id res chain seq x y z
N MET A 1 15.10 -12.49 26.59
CA MET A 1 13.78 -11.95 27.02
C MET A 1 13.56 -10.50 26.59
N ALA A 2 14.46 -9.56 26.85
CA ALA A 2 14.27 -8.15 26.48
C ALA A 2 14.11 -7.92 24.96
N ALA A 3 14.85 -8.61 24.12
CA ALA A 3 14.74 -8.49 22.66
C ALA A 3 13.36 -8.90 22.12
N ASN A 4 12.76 -9.96 22.68
CA ASN A 4 11.41 -10.40 22.26
C ASN A 4 10.34 -9.39 22.70
N VAL A 5 10.46 -8.79 23.87
CA VAL A 5 9.53 -7.75 24.35
C VAL A 5 9.58 -6.52 23.45
N LEU A 6 10.79 -6.10 23.05
CA LEU A 6 10.96 -4.95 22.16
C LEU A 6 10.35 -5.19 20.78
N VAL A 7 10.57 -6.37 20.20
CA VAL A 7 9.96 -6.74 18.90
C VAL A 7 8.43 -6.76 19.00
N TRP A 8 7.86 -7.31 20.06
CA TRP A 8 6.42 -7.29 20.31
C TRP A 8 5.87 -5.87 20.47
N CYS A 9 6.57 -4.99 21.18
CA CYS A 9 6.18 -3.59 21.30
C CYS A 9 6.17 -2.88 19.93
N ILE A 10 7.21 -3.07 19.11
CA ILE A 10 7.28 -2.48 17.77
C ILE A 10 6.14 -3.02 16.89
N TRP A 11 5.85 -4.32 16.97
CA TRP A 11 4.79 -4.95 16.22
C TRP A 11 3.42 -4.35 16.56
N VAL A 12 3.10 -4.22 17.85
CA VAL A 12 1.82 -3.64 18.31
C VAL A 12 1.70 -2.18 17.91
N ILE A 13 2.78 -1.40 18.05
CA ILE A 13 2.80 0.02 17.67
C ILE A 13 2.58 0.17 16.15
N ALA A 14 3.28 -0.63 15.33
CA ALA A 14 3.15 -0.58 13.87
C ALA A 14 1.75 -1.02 13.42
N ALA A 15 1.19 -2.08 14.01
CA ALA A 15 -0.16 -2.54 13.71
C ALA A 15 -1.21 -1.48 14.08
N PHE A 16 -1.08 -0.88 15.27
CA PHE A 16 -1.99 0.19 15.70
C PHE A 16 -1.86 1.44 14.80
N ALA A 17 -0.64 1.84 14.46
CA ALA A 17 -0.40 2.96 13.55
C ALA A 17 -0.98 2.70 12.15
N CYS A 18 -0.88 1.46 11.65
CA CYS A 18 -1.47 1.04 10.38
C CYS A 18 -3.01 1.18 10.41
N LEU A 19 -3.66 0.67 11.44
CA LEU A 19 -5.11 0.76 11.58
C LEU A 19 -5.58 2.20 11.78
N ALA A 20 -4.92 2.96 12.64
CA ALA A 20 -5.27 4.36 12.91
C ALA A 20 -5.13 5.23 11.66
N SER A 21 -4.02 5.06 10.90
CA SER A 21 -3.82 5.78 9.65
C SER A 21 -4.82 5.36 8.56
N ALA A 22 -5.19 4.08 8.46
CA ALA A 22 -6.22 3.62 7.54
C ALA A 22 -7.59 4.27 7.82
N VAL A 23 -7.97 4.36 9.09
CA VAL A 23 -9.19 5.08 9.50
C VAL A 23 -9.07 6.56 9.18
N ALA A 24 -7.91 7.17 9.41
CA ALA A 24 -7.67 8.58 9.10
C ALA A 24 -7.81 8.88 7.60
N VAL A 25 -7.29 8.00 6.72
CA VAL A 25 -7.42 8.11 5.25
C VAL A 25 -8.88 8.28 4.83
N VAL A 26 -9.76 7.47 5.40
CA VAL A 26 -11.20 7.48 5.05
C VAL A 26 -11.94 8.62 5.74
N SER A 27 -11.47 9.06 6.91
CA SER A 27 -12.16 10.06 7.74
C SER A 27 -11.86 11.51 7.33
N PHE A 28 -10.69 11.77 6.77
CA PHE A 28 -10.33 13.13 6.37
C PHE A 28 -11.13 13.58 5.14
N ARG A 29 -11.77 14.73 5.25
CA ARG A 29 -12.51 15.37 4.14
C ARG A 29 -11.57 16.01 3.12
N ASN A 30 -10.43 16.52 3.57
CA ASN A 30 -9.47 17.17 2.71
C ASN A 30 -8.56 16.12 2.04
N PRO A 31 -8.52 16.05 0.69
CA PRO A 31 -7.74 15.05 -0.04
C PRO A 31 -6.24 15.07 0.29
N PHE A 32 -5.69 16.25 0.60
CA PHE A 32 -4.29 16.40 0.95
C PHE A 32 -3.95 15.70 2.28
N PHE A 33 -4.76 15.92 3.32
CA PHE A 33 -4.56 15.24 4.61
C PHE A 33 -4.84 13.74 4.54
N SER A 34 -5.81 13.33 3.70
CA SER A 34 -6.07 11.92 3.43
C SER A 34 -4.85 11.25 2.76
N ALA A 35 -4.25 11.89 1.77
CA ALA A 35 -3.02 11.41 1.12
C ALA A 35 -1.84 11.35 2.10
N LEU A 36 -1.71 12.33 3.00
CA LEU A 36 -0.67 12.33 4.03
C LEU A 36 -0.86 11.17 5.04
N ALA A 37 -2.10 10.90 5.45
CA ALA A 37 -2.44 9.76 6.28
C ALA A 37 -2.14 8.43 5.57
N LEU A 38 -2.35 8.36 4.25
CA LEU A 38 -2.02 7.19 3.44
C LEU A 38 -0.51 6.92 3.41
N ILE A 39 0.34 7.95 3.35
CA ILE A 39 1.79 7.78 3.48
C ILE A 39 2.14 7.17 4.83
N GLY A 40 1.52 7.64 5.91
CA GLY A 40 1.70 7.06 7.25
C GLY A 40 1.28 5.58 7.32
N ASN A 41 0.19 5.22 6.63
CA ASN A 41 -0.26 3.84 6.52
C ASN A 41 0.76 2.97 5.78
N LEU A 42 1.25 3.43 4.62
CA LEU A 42 2.25 2.71 3.82
C LEU A 42 3.58 2.53 4.57
N ALA A 43 3.99 3.53 5.35
CA ALA A 43 5.18 3.43 6.20
C ALA A 43 4.99 2.39 7.32
N SER A 44 3.83 2.36 7.96
CA SER A 44 3.51 1.36 8.99
C SER A 44 3.47 -0.06 8.41
N LEU A 45 2.92 -0.23 7.20
CA LEU A 45 2.96 -1.50 6.46
C LEU A 45 4.38 -1.94 6.16
N ALA A 46 5.26 -1.03 5.75
CA ALA A 46 6.67 -1.36 5.51
C ALA A 46 7.37 -1.89 6.76
N VAL A 47 7.09 -1.31 7.93
CA VAL A 47 7.60 -1.81 9.22
C VAL A 47 7.06 -3.21 9.51
N LEU A 48 5.77 -3.47 9.26
CA LEU A 48 5.19 -4.80 9.44
C LEU A 48 5.81 -5.84 8.50
N TYR A 49 6.06 -5.49 7.23
CA TYR A 49 6.77 -6.37 6.29
C TYR A 49 8.19 -6.68 6.76
N LEU A 50 8.90 -5.69 7.30
CA LEU A 50 10.24 -5.89 7.84
C LEU A 50 10.22 -6.87 9.02
N LEU A 51 9.24 -6.74 9.92
CA LEU A 51 9.07 -7.63 11.06
C LEU A 51 8.69 -9.07 10.66
N LEU A 52 8.04 -9.23 9.50
CA LEU A 52 7.73 -10.54 8.92
C LEU A 52 8.89 -11.15 8.11
N GLY A 53 10.07 -10.49 8.08
CA GLY A 53 11.23 -10.96 7.33
C GLY A 53 11.18 -10.64 5.82
N GLY A 54 10.22 -9.84 5.37
CA GLY A 54 10.08 -9.41 3.98
C GLY A 54 10.92 -8.18 3.66
N GLU A 55 12.23 -8.23 3.79
CA GLU A 55 13.13 -7.08 3.61
C GLU A 55 12.99 -6.43 2.23
N PHE A 56 12.93 -7.22 1.17
CA PHE A 56 12.76 -6.72 -0.20
C PHE A 56 11.42 -6.01 -0.39
N VAL A 57 10.33 -6.62 0.13
CA VAL A 57 8.97 -6.06 0.02
C VAL A 57 8.85 -4.78 0.84
N ALA A 58 9.46 -4.73 2.03
CA ALA A 58 9.48 -3.53 2.86
C ALA A 58 10.21 -2.37 2.16
N ALA A 59 11.36 -2.65 1.55
CA ALA A 59 12.11 -1.66 0.77
C ALA A 59 11.30 -1.15 -0.44
N ALA A 60 10.69 -2.06 -1.19
CA ALA A 60 9.82 -1.71 -2.32
C ALA A 60 8.60 -0.88 -1.89
N GLN A 61 8.00 -1.19 -0.74
CA GLN A 61 6.90 -0.44 -0.15
C GLN A 61 7.28 1.03 0.09
N VAL A 62 8.44 1.27 0.68
CA VAL A 62 8.90 2.65 0.96
C VAL A 62 9.32 3.38 -0.31
N LEU A 63 10.12 2.75 -1.16
CA LEU A 63 10.70 3.41 -2.34
C LEU A 63 9.65 3.65 -3.43
N VAL A 64 8.84 2.65 -3.75
CA VAL A 64 7.87 2.74 -4.85
C VAL A 64 6.58 3.37 -4.37
N TYR A 65 5.92 2.80 -3.36
CA TYR A 65 4.60 3.30 -2.94
C TYR A 65 4.71 4.61 -2.15
N GLY A 66 5.57 4.68 -1.14
CA GLY A 66 5.77 5.89 -0.34
C GLY A 66 6.53 6.98 -1.08
N GLY A 67 7.57 6.61 -1.83
CA GLY A 67 8.44 7.55 -2.52
C GLY A 67 7.90 8.01 -3.88
N ALA A 68 7.69 7.12 -4.83
CA ALA A 68 7.32 7.51 -6.20
C ALA A 68 5.83 7.77 -6.35
N VAL A 69 4.97 6.79 -5.99
CA VAL A 69 3.53 6.86 -6.25
C VAL A 69 2.87 7.94 -5.40
N MET A 70 3.13 7.95 -4.09
CA MET A 70 2.48 8.91 -3.19
C MET A 70 2.96 10.34 -3.39
N VAL A 71 4.24 10.55 -3.70
CA VAL A 71 4.76 11.88 -4.02
C VAL A 71 4.07 12.41 -5.29
N MET A 72 3.93 11.57 -6.33
CA MET A 72 3.19 11.95 -7.54
C MET A 72 1.72 12.30 -7.22
N PHE A 73 1.05 11.49 -6.39
CA PHE A 73 -0.31 11.77 -5.93
C PHE A 73 -0.44 13.11 -5.20
N LEU A 74 0.49 13.42 -4.29
CA LEU A 74 0.52 14.70 -3.58
C LEU A 74 0.68 15.88 -4.53
N PHE A 75 1.54 15.76 -5.55
CA PHE A 75 1.70 16.80 -6.55
C PHE A 75 0.42 17.01 -7.37
N VAL A 76 -0.25 15.93 -7.77
CA VAL A 76 -1.52 16.02 -8.52
C VAL A 76 -2.60 16.67 -7.67
N ILE A 77 -2.75 16.27 -6.41
CA ILE A 77 -3.73 16.87 -5.48
C ILE A 77 -3.41 18.33 -5.21
N ALA A 78 -2.13 18.68 -5.00
CA ALA A 78 -1.70 20.06 -4.79
C ALA A 78 -1.94 20.94 -6.03
N TYR A 79 -1.77 20.38 -7.24
CA TYR A 79 -2.00 21.09 -8.50
C TYR A 79 -3.50 21.30 -8.78
N LEU A 80 -4.35 20.28 -8.52
CA LEU A 80 -5.80 20.39 -8.74
C LEU A 80 -6.48 21.33 -7.73
N GLY A 81 -5.84 21.59 -6.60
CA GLY A 81 -6.38 22.42 -5.53
C GLY A 81 -7.49 21.72 -4.73
N ASP A 82 -7.92 22.41 -3.67
CA ASP A 82 -8.96 21.90 -2.75
C ASP A 82 -10.36 22.19 -3.34
N ARG A 83 -10.80 21.34 -4.25
CA ARG A 83 -12.20 21.30 -4.69
C ARG A 83 -12.93 20.29 -3.80
N THR A 84 -13.16 20.65 -2.56
CA THR A 84 -14.11 19.95 -1.69
C THR A 84 -15.53 20.29 -2.14
N GLU A 85 -15.94 19.80 -3.30
CA GLU A 85 -17.36 19.65 -3.59
C GLU A 85 -17.89 18.60 -2.62
N GLU A 86 -18.92 18.97 -1.85
CA GLU A 86 -19.59 18.02 -0.98
C GLU A 86 -20.03 16.83 -1.85
N ALA A 87 -19.46 15.66 -1.57
CA ALA A 87 -19.78 14.47 -2.34
C ALA A 87 -21.30 14.22 -2.26
N PRO A 88 -22.00 14.04 -3.39
CA PRO A 88 -23.47 13.90 -3.43
C PRO A 88 -24.00 12.74 -2.57
N TRP A 89 -23.13 11.88 -2.09
CA TRP A 89 -23.45 10.73 -1.23
C TRP A 89 -23.40 11.03 0.28
N ALA A 90 -23.00 12.23 0.70
CA ALA A 90 -22.93 12.60 2.12
C ALA A 90 -24.30 12.61 2.84
N GLY A 91 -25.39 12.31 2.13
CA GLY A 91 -26.74 12.16 2.63
C GLY A 91 -27.44 10.91 2.11
N GLY A 92 -26.71 9.85 1.82
CA GLY A 92 -27.29 8.57 1.39
C GLY A 92 -28.28 8.01 2.42
N PRO A 93 -29.31 7.24 1.97
CA PRO A 93 -30.32 6.69 2.84
C PRO A 93 -29.71 5.83 3.94
N SER A 94 -30.27 5.87 5.14
CA SER A 94 -29.79 5.17 6.35
C SER A 94 -29.55 3.66 6.15
N TRP A 95 -30.23 3.03 5.18
CA TRP A 95 -30.03 1.63 4.84
C TRP A 95 -28.65 1.33 4.22
N GLN A 96 -28.04 2.29 3.51
CA GLN A 96 -26.68 2.14 2.97
C GLN A 96 -25.66 2.12 4.11
N ALA A 97 -25.82 2.97 5.12
CA ALA A 97 -24.98 2.95 6.31
C ALA A 97 -25.09 1.60 7.05
N VAL A 98 -26.32 1.08 7.21
CA VAL A 98 -26.55 -0.23 7.81
C VAL A 98 -25.91 -1.33 6.97
N GLY A 99 -26.06 -1.31 5.64
CA GLY A 99 -25.43 -2.26 4.72
C GLY A 99 -23.91 -2.25 4.83
N THR A 100 -23.29 -1.08 4.92
CA THR A 100 -21.84 -0.92 5.08
C THR A 100 -21.34 -1.52 6.40
N VAL A 101 -22.03 -1.24 7.51
CA VAL A 101 -21.67 -1.80 8.83
C VAL A 101 -21.82 -3.32 8.85
N LEU A 102 -22.91 -3.85 8.25
CA LEU A 102 -23.11 -5.30 8.16
C LEU A 102 -22.04 -5.98 7.29
N ALA A 103 -21.68 -5.39 6.14
CA ALA A 103 -20.65 -5.91 5.27
C ALA A 103 -19.27 -5.89 5.96
N ALA A 104 -18.91 -4.78 6.63
CA ALA A 104 -17.68 -4.69 7.40
C ALA A 104 -17.64 -5.70 8.55
N GLY A 105 -18.75 -5.87 9.26
CA GLY A 105 -18.90 -6.86 10.31
C GLY A 105 -18.77 -8.31 9.79
N ALA A 106 -19.37 -8.61 8.64
CA ALA A 106 -19.26 -9.93 8.01
C ALA A 106 -17.81 -10.27 7.61
N ILE A 107 -17.09 -9.31 7.00
CA ILE A 107 -15.66 -9.48 6.67
C ILE A 107 -14.82 -9.69 7.92
N LEU A 108 -15.08 -8.95 8.99
CA LEU A 108 -14.37 -9.11 10.26
C LEU A 108 -14.59 -10.50 10.87
N VAL A 109 -15.84 -10.98 10.87
CA VAL A 109 -16.19 -12.34 11.34
C VAL A 109 -15.52 -13.39 10.48
N GLU A 110 -15.52 -13.23 9.14
CA GLU A 110 -14.87 -14.17 8.23
C GLU A 110 -13.36 -14.26 8.51
N VAL A 111 -12.68 -13.13 8.71
CA VAL A 111 -11.26 -13.09 9.08
C VAL A 111 -11.01 -13.78 10.43
N ILE A 112 -11.83 -13.51 11.45
CA ILE A 112 -11.70 -14.15 12.77
C ILE A 112 -11.91 -15.67 12.66
N VAL A 113 -12.92 -16.11 11.91
CA VAL A 113 -13.21 -17.53 11.69
C VAL A 113 -12.07 -18.21 10.91
N ALA A 114 -11.57 -17.56 9.84
CA ALA A 114 -10.45 -18.08 9.06
C ALA A 114 -9.19 -18.26 9.93
N ILE A 115 -8.85 -17.27 10.74
CA ILE A 115 -7.74 -17.37 11.70
C ILE A 115 -8.02 -18.47 12.74
N GLY A 116 -9.20 -18.52 13.31
CA GLY A 116 -9.55 -19.51 14.33
C GLY A 116 -9.52 -20.96 13.82
N LEU A 117 -9.96 -21.19 12.59
CA LEU A 117 -9.93 -22.52 11.97
C LEU A 117 -8.50 -22.94 11.56
N THR A 118 -7.68 -22.00 11.07
CA THR A 118 -6.28 -22.29 10.72
C THR A 118 -5.40 -22.47 11.94
N THR A 119 -5.68 -21.78 13.06
CA THR A 119 -4.91 -21.91 14.31
C THR A 119 -5.22 -23.21 15.08
N GLY A 120 -6.34 -23.84 14.82
CA GLY A 120 -6.77 -25.07 15.53
C GLY A 120 -6.02 -26.35 15.16
N GLY A 121 -5.21 -26.37 14.11
CA GLY A 121 -4.62 -27.59 13.56
C GLY A 121 -3.09 -27.68 13.51
N GLU A 122 -2.34 -26.61 13.28
CA GLU A 122 -0.94 -26.75 12.87
C GLU A 122 0.07 -25.68 13.35
N LEU A 123 -0.19 -24.95 14.41
CA LEU A 123 0.83 -24.02 14.96
C LEU A 123 2.01 -24.72 15.66
N THR A 124 2.03 -26.07 15.68
CA THR A 124 3.08 -26.87 16.34
C THR A 124 4.25 -27.23 15.42
N HIS A 125 4.16 -27.00 14.13
CA HIS A 125 5.31 -27.14 13.25
C HIS A 125 6.07 -25.82 13.17
N GLU A 126 7.17 -25.71 13.91
CA GLU A 126 8.18 -24.69 13.68
C GLU A 126 8.73 -24.87 12.25
N HIS A 127 8.10 -24.24 11.27
CA HIS A 127 8.72 -24.07 9.97
C HIS A 127 9.94 -23.17 10.14
N HIS A 128 11.11 -23.76 10.11
CA HIS A 128 12.36 -23.02 10.02
C HIS A 128 12.35 -22.22 8.72
N ILE A 129 11.86 -20.99 8.79
CA ILE A 129 11.98 -20.04 7.68
C ILE A 129 13.47 -19.79 7.49
N ALA A 130 13.98 -20.13 6.30
CA ALA A 130 15.39 -19.91 5.97
C ALA A 130 15.74 -18.43 6.19
N ARG A 131 16.90 -18.14 6.78
CA ARG A 131 17.37 -16.76 7.02
C ARG A 131 17.46 -15.90 5.74
N SER A 132 17.50 -16.53 4.57
CA SER A 132 17.48 -15.87 3.27
C SER A 132 16.07 -15.52 2.77
N PHE A 133 15.01 -15.95 3.49
CA PHE A 133 13.64 -15.66 3.10
C PHE A 133 13.40 -14.14 3.07
N GLY A 134 12.83 -13.64 1.96
CA GLY A 134 12.54 -12.21 1.81
C GLY A 134 13.75 -11.30 1.58
N SER A 135 14.97 -11.84 1.59
CA SER A 135 16.17 -11.05 1.29
C SER A 135 16.22 -10.64 -0.19
N PRO A 136 16.77 -9.45 -0.52
CA PRO A 136 16.89 -8.99 -1.91
C PRO A 136 17.64 -9.97 -2.81
N GLU A 137 18.68 -10.64 -2.27
CA GLU A 137 19.46 -11.63 -3.01
C GLU A 137 18.62 -12.86 -3.38
N HIS A 138 17.85 -13.39 -2.44
CA HIS A 138 17.01 -14.56 -2.67
C HIS A 138 15.90 -14.26 -3.68
N ILE A 139 15.22 -13.13 -3.53
CA ILE A 139 14.18 -12.68 -4.45
C ILE A 139 14.75 -12.43 -5.85
N GLY A 140 15.91 -11.76 -5.96
CA GLY A 140 16.58 -11.54 -7.24
C GLY A 140 16.95 -12.85 -7.95
N ARG A 141 17.43 -13.85 -7.20
CA ARG A 141 17.73 -15.18 -7.75
C ARG A 141 16.45 -15.86 -8.27
N LEU A 142 15.36 -15.86 -7.51
CA LEU A 142 14.08 -16.44 -7.93
C LEU A 142 13.53 -15.78 -9.21
N PHE A 143 13.66 -14.47 -9.36
CA PHE A 143 13.24 -13.78 -10.58
C PHE A 143 14.07 -14.20 -11.80
N LEU A 144 15.35 -14.47 -11.62
CA LEU A 144 16.25 -14.81 -12.75
C LEU A 144 16.28 -16.31 -13.07
N THR A 145 15.80 -17.18 -12.18
CA THR A 145 15.77 -18.63 -12.40
C THR A 145 14.36 -19.14 -12.67
N ASP A 146 13.47 -19.00 -11.69
CA ASP A 146 12.16 -19.65 -11.71
C ASP A 146 11.08 -18.77 -12.35
N HIS A 147 11.24 -17.44 -12.31
CA HIS A 147 10.22 -16.48 -12.73
C HIS A 147 10.74 -15.49 -13.79
N LEU A 148 11.66 -15.96 -14.66
CA LEU A 148 12.28 -15.13 -15.69
C LEU A 148 11.26 -14.46 -16.61
N LEU A 149 10.21 -15.17 -17.01
CA LEU A 149 9.17 -14.63 -17.88
C LEU A 149 8.43 -13.44 -17.21
N ALA A 150 8.12 -13.56 -15.92
CA ALA A 150 7.48 -12.47 -15.17
C ALA A 150 8.40 -11.26 -15.09
N PHE A 151 9.70 -11.47 -14.89
CA PHE A 151 10.71 -10.41 -14.87
C PHE A 151 10.81 -9.69 -16.22
N GLU A 152 10.83 -10.43 -17.36
CA GLU A 152 10.85 -9.84 -18.69
C GLU A 152 9.59 -9.02 -19.00
N VAL A 153 8.40 -9.56 -18.69
CA VAL A 153 7.13 -8.84 -18.92
C VAL A 153 7.07 -7.56 -18.11
N THR A 154 7.53 -7.58 -16.85
CA THR A 154 7.56 -6.35 -16.02
C THR A 154 8.52 -5.31 -16.58
N SER A 155 9.65 -5.71 -17.17
CA SER A 155 10.59 -4.78 -17.82
C SER A 155 9.97 -4.08 -19.02
N ILE A 156 9.18 -4.79 -19.83
CA ILE A 156 8.43 -4.22 -20.97
C ILE A 156 7.37 -3.23 -20.47
N VAL A 157 6.64 -3.57 -19.42
CA VAL A 157 5.65 -2.65 -18.81
C VAL A 157 6.30 -1.37 -18.33
N LEU A 158 7.47 -1.46 -17.68
CA LEU A 158 8.23 -0.29 -17.24
C LEU A 158 8.70 0.56 -18.43
N LEU A 159 9.16 -0.08 -19.51
CA LEU A 159 9.55 0.63 -20.73
C LEU A 159 8.37 1.38 -21.34
N VAL A 160 7.21 0.73 -21.48
CA VAL A 160 5.99 1.35 -21.99
C VAL A 160 5.55 2.52 -21.12
N ALA A 161 5.61 2.36 -19.80
CA ALA A 161 5.28 3.44 -18.86
C ALA A 161 6.23 4.65 -19.00
N ALA A 162 7.55 4.39 -19.14
CA ALA A 162 8.54 5.45 -19.33
C ALA A 162 8.33 6.21 -20.65
N VAL A 163 8.16 5.47 -21.76
CA VAL A 163 7.91 6.06 -23.08
C VAL A 163 6.58 6.84 -23.07
N GLY A 164 5.52 6.27 -22.50
CA GLY A 164 4.22 6.93 -22.37
C GLY A 164 4.31 8.24 -21.59
N GLY A 165 5.02 8.25 -20.47
CA GLY A 165 5.25 9.46 -19.67
C GLY A 165 5.98 10.56 -20.44
N VAL A 166 7.01 10.21 -21.21
CA VAL A 166 7.76 11.16 -22.04
C VAL A 166 6.91 11.72 -23.18
N VAL A 167 6.17 10.85 -23.91
CA VAL A 167 5.32 11.24 -25.02
C VAL A 167 4.21 12.18 -24.57
N LEU A 168 3.52 11.85 -23.48
CA LEU A 168 2.45 12.69 -22.93
C LEU A 168 2.99 14.03 -22.44
N GLY A 169 4.14 14.05 -21.77
CA GLY A 169 4.76 15.28 -21.31
C GLY A 169 5.24 16.18 -22.46
N HIS A 170 5.69 15.60 -23.57
CA HIS A 170 6.09 16.36 -24.75
C HIS A 170 4.88 16.98 -25.47
N HIS A 171 3.79 16.23 -25.66
CA HIS A 171 2.56 16.71 -26.28
C HIS A 171 1.92 17.88 -25.52
N ALA A 172 1.93 17.82 -24.20
CA ALA A 172 1.40 18.89 -23.37
C ALA A 172 2.16 20.20 -23.59
N ARG A 173 3.50 20.14 -23.66
CA ARG A 173 4.35 21.34 -23.92
C ARG A 173 4.16 21.90 -25.32
N ALA A 174 4.00 21.06 -26.35
CA ALA A 174 3.77 21.52 -27.71
C ALA A 174 2.46 22.30 -27.84
N ASN A 175 1.37 21.78 -27.25
CA ASN A 175 0.06 22.44 -27.27
C ASN A 175 0.07 23.80 -26.51
N GLU A 176 0.84 23.90 -25.41
CA GLU A 176 1.01 25.18 -24.68
C GLU A 176 1.79 26.22 -25.50
N ALA A 177 2.76 25.80 -26.30
CA ALA A 177 3.53 26.68 -27.16
C ALA A 177 2.66 27.23 -28.30
N ASP A 178 1.83 26.37 -28.92
CA ASP A 178 0.91 26.79 -30.00
C ASP A 178 -0.21 27.71 -29.47
N ALA A 179 -0.66 27.53 -28.24
CA ALA A 179 -1.70 28.38 -27.64
C ALA A 179 -1.19 29.81 -27.27
N ARG A 180 0.13 29.99 -27.21
CA ARG A 180 0.76 31.29 -26.89
C ARG A 180 1.27 32.07 -28.14
N ALA A 181 1.27 31.44 -29.30
CA ALA A 181 1.66 32.05 -30.57
C ALA A 181 0.46 32.65 -31.33
#